data_b8fb7c8cbf0caf1f9392b509c66663e5
#
_entry.id   b8fb7c8cbf0caf1f9392b509c66663e5
#
_cell.length_a   1.000
_cell.length_b   1.000
_cell.length_c   1.000
_cell.angle_alpha   90.00
_cell.angle_beta   90.00
_cell.angle_gamma   90.00
#
_symmetry.space_group_name_H-M   'P 1'
#
loop_
_entity.id
_entity.type
_entity.pdbx_description
1 polymer ?
#
loop_
_entity_poly.entity_id
_entity_poly.type
_entity_poly.pdbx_seq_one_letter_code
_entity_poly.pdbx_strand_id
1 'polypeptide(L)'
;MSILNVEHLSHGFGDRAIFHDVSFRLLKGEHIGLIGANGEGKSTFMNIITGKLQPDEGKVEWAKRVRVGYLDQHAVLEKGMTVREVLKNAFSFLFELEEQMNGICDRLGDAPEGEMEAMMEELGTIQDLLMAHDFYTIDAKVDEVGRALGLADIGMEKDVTELSGGQRTK
;
A
#
# COMPACT_ATOMS: atom_id res chain seq x y z
N MET A 1 -9.15 9.07 -17.72
CA MET A 1 -8.11 8.02 -17.73
C MET A 1 -8.51 6.97 -16.70
N SER A 2 -8.61 5.69 -17.12
CA SER A 2 -8.95 4.59 -16.22
C SER A 2 -7.78 4.31 -15.25
N ILE A 3 -8.08 4.15 -13.97
CA ILE A 3 -7.10 3.79 -12.94
C ILE A 3 -7.20 2.31 -12.55
N LEU A 4 -8.39 1.71 -12.73
CA LEU A 4 -8.62 0.28 -12.56
C LEU A 4 -9.49 -0.21 -13.72
N ASN A 5 -9.14 -1.35 -14.28
CA ASN A 5 -9.91 -2.06 -15.28
C ASN A 5 -10.12 -3.50 -14.83
N VAL A 6 -11.36 -3.93 -14.79
CA VAL A 6 -11.76 -5.31 -14.49
C VAL A 6 -12.51 -5.84 -15.69
N GLU A 7 -12.08 -6.96 -16.24
CA GLU A 7 -12.63 -7.57 -17.44
C GLU A 7 -12.98 -9.04 -17.19
N HIS A 8 -14.23 -9.37 -17.48
CA HIS A 8 -14.77 -10.73 -17.48
C HIS A 8 -14.47 -11.53 -16.19
N LEU A 9 -14.53 -10.83 -15.03
CA LEU A 9 -14.22 -11.41 -13.73
C LEU A 9 -15.26 -12.46 -13.35
N SER A 10 -14.82 -13.71 -13.16
CA SER A 10 -15.61 -14.80 -12.58
C SER A 10 -14.85 -15.40 -11.41
N HIS A 11 -15.56 -15.69 -10.33
CA HIS A 11 -14.99 -16.36 -9.16
C HIS A 11 -16.06 -17.06 -8.33
N GLY A 12 -15.71 -18.23 -7.76
CA GLY A 12 -16.58 -19.00 -6.90
C GLY A 12 -15.81 -19.79 -5.84
N PHE A 13 -16.54 -20.37 -4.91
CA PHE A 13 -16.01 -21.29 -3.91
C PHE A 13 -16.76 -22.62 -3.99
N GLY A 14 -16.06 -23.66 -4.46
CA GLY A 14 -16.68 -24.96 -4.74
C GLY A 14 -17.81 -24.81 -5.78
N ASP A 15 -19.00 -25.27 -5.46
CA ASP A 15 -20.16 -25.21 -6.37
C ASP A 15 -20.90 -23.85 -6.34
N ARG A 16 -20.45 -22.90 -5.50
CA ARG A 16 -21.10 -21.60 -5.37
C ARG A 16 -20.36 -20.54 -6.18
N ALA A 17 -20.94 -20.11 -7.29
CA ALA A 17 -20.50 -18.91 -8.01
C ALA A 17 -20.81 -17.66 -7.18
N ILE A 18 -19.83 -16.76 -7.05
CA ILE A 18 -19.95 -15.46 -6.38
C ILE A 18 -20.05 -14.36 -7.42
N PHE A 19 -19.20 -14.40 -8.45
CA PHE A 19 -19.21 -13.47 -9.59
C PHE A 19 -19.27 -14.26 -10.88
N HIS A 20 -19.96 -13.71 -11.86
CA HIS A 20 -20.04 -14.26 -13.20
C HIS A 20 -19.96 -13.14 -14.21
N ASP A 21 -18.88 -13.14 -14.98
CA ASP A 21 -18.62 -12.19 -16.09
C ASP A 21 -18.76 -10.71 -15.72
N VAL A 22 -18.17 -10.30 -14.59
CA VAL A 22 -18.23 -8.92 -14.11
C VAL A 22 -17.15 -8.09 -14.78
N SER A 23 -17.55 -7.00 -15.43
CA SER A 23 -16.63 -6.05 -16.05
C SER A 23 -16.97 -4.63 -15.63
N PHE A 24 -15.97 -3.85 -15.24
CA PHE A 24 -16.15 -2.43 -14.94
C PHE A 24 -14.82 -1.66 -15.01
N ARG A 25 -14.91 -0.35 -15.02
CA ARG A 25 -13.76 0.57 -14.99
C ARG A 25 -13.95 1.61 -13.93
N LEU A 26 -12.85 1.93 -13.23
CA LEU A 26 -12.79 3.07 -12.31
C LEU A 26 -11.95 4.16 -12.96
N LEU A 27 -12.52 5.36 -13.09
CA LEU A 27 -11.81 6.53 -13.62
C LEU A 27 -11.21 7.37 -12.50
N LYS A 28 -10.22 8.19 -12.84
CA LYS A 28 -9.60 9.10 -11.88
C LYS A 28 -10.66 10.09 -11.34
N GLY A 29 -10.75 10.16 -9.99
CA GLY A 29 -11.69 11.04 -9.29
C GLY A 29 -13.08 10.44 -9.06
N GLU A 30 -13.37 9.24 -9.56
CA GLU A 30 -14.62 8.55 -9.26
C GLU A 30 -14.62 7.90 -7.88
N HIS A 31 -15.81 7.83 -7.29
CA HIS A 31 -16.10 7.11 -6.06
C HIS A 31 -17.17 6.07 -6.36
N ILE A 32 -16.86 4.81 -6.09
CA ILE A 32 -17.79 3.70 -6.32
C ILE A 32 -18.19 3.09 -4.98
N GLY A 33 -19.50 2.94 -4.75
CA GLY A 33 -20.06 2.23 -3.63
C GLY A 33 -20.33 0.77 -3.98
N LEU A 34 -19.73 -0.17 -3.26
CA LEU A 34 -20.02 -1.61 -3.35
C LEU A 34 -21.05 -1.99 -2.29
N ILE A 35 -22.30 -2.23 -2.72
CA ILE A 35 -23.43 -2.57 -1.87
C ILE A 35 -23.92 -3.99 -2.12
N GLY A 36 -24.46 -4.62 -1.10
CA GLY A 36 -25.00 -5.98 -1.13
C GLY A 36 -25.15 -6.55 0.30
N ALA A 37 -25.88 -7.65 0.44
CA ALA A 37 -26.05 -8.32 1.72
C ALA A 37 -24.76 -8.99 2.22
N ASN A 38 -24.75 -9.40 3.49
CA ASN A 38 -23.63 -10.15 4.04
C ASN A 38 -23.50 -11.51 3.36
N GLY A 39 -22.26 -11.88 2.97
CA GLY A 39 -21.98 -13.13 2.26
C GLY A 39 -22.15 -13.07 0.75
N GLU A 40 -22.48 -11.91 0.15
CA GLU A 40 -22.60 -11.74 -1.31
C GLU A 40 -21.27 -11.45 -2.02
N GLY A 41 -20.15 -11.62 -1.35
CA GLY A 41 -18.85 -11.56 -1.99
C GLY A 41 -18.16 -10.20 -2.01
N LYS A 42 -18.67 -9.16 -1.29
CA LYS A 42 -18.02 -7.83 -1.24
C LYS A 42 -16.54 -7.90 -0.84
N SER A 43 -16.22 -8.61 0.23
CA SER A 43 -14.83 -8.79 0.70
C SER A 43 -14.02 -9.64 -0.29
N THR A 44 -14.63 -10.64 -0.93
CA THR A 44 -14.00 -11.45 -1.99
C THR A 44 -13.61 -10.57 -3.16
N PHE A 45 -14.52 -9.70 -3.60
CA PHE A 45 -14.25 -8.74 -4.68
C PHE A 45 -13.09 -7.79 -4.31
N MET A 46 -13.11 -7.22 -3.10
CA MET A 46 -12.01 -6.38 -2.62
C MET A 46 -10.67 -7.12 -2.57
N ASN A 47 -10.66 -8.38 -2.12
CA ASN A 47 -9.45 -9.19 -2.10
C ASN A 47 -8.92 -9.48 -3.52
N ILE A 48 -9.82 -9.66 -4.50
CA ILE A 48 -9.42 -9.89 -5.89
C ILE A 48 -8.80 -8.61 -6.48
N ILE A 49 -9.46 -7.46 -6.36
CA ILE A 49 -8.94 -6.21 -6.93
C ILE A 49 -7.67 -5.70 -6.26
N THR A 50 -7.42 -6.10 -5.00
CA THR A 50 -6.17 -5.80 -4.27
C THR A 50 -5.08 -6.85 -4.48
N GLY A 51 -5.36 -7.92 -5.25
CA GLY A 51 -4.38 -8.96 -5.54
C GLY A 51 -4.17 -9.99 -4.42
N LYS A 52 -4.92 -9.90 -3.31
CA LYS A 52 -4.88 -10.89 -2.21
C LYS A 52 -5.49 -12.24 -2.61
N LEU A 53 -6.36 -12.25 -3.60
CA LEU A 53 -7.03 -13.43 -4.13
C LEU A 53 -6.99 -13.39 -5.66
N GLN A 54 -6.66 -14.52 -6.28
CA GLN A 54 -6.72 -14.64 -7.74
C GLN A 54 -8.15 -14.98 -8.17
N PRO A 55 -8.70 -14.37 -9.23
CA PRO A 55 -9.96 -14.77 -9.81
C PRO A 55 -9.81 -16.10 -10.55
N ASP A 56 -10.93 -16.83 -10.73
CA ASP A 56 -10.93 -18.06 -11.54
C ASP A 56 -10.81 -17.72 -13.03
N GLU A 57 -11.47 -16.62 -13.47
CA GLU A 57 -11.40 -16.10 -14.83
C GLU A 57 -11.39 -14.58 -14.83
N GLY A 58 -10.90 -13.99 -15.93
CA GLY A 58 -10.87 -12.56 -16.15
C GLY A 58 -9.55 -11.91 -15.74
N LYS A 59 -9.55 -10.57 -15.77
CA LYS A 59 -8.37 -9.76 -15.49
C LYS A 59 -8.70 -8.58 -14.60
N VAL A 60 -7.72 -8.24 -13.76
CA VAL A 60 -7.72 -7.01 -12.95
C VAL A 60 -6.43 -6.26 -13.27
N GLU A 61 -6.56 -5.06 -13.81
CA GLU A 61 -5.41 -4.26 -14.22
C GLU A 61 -5.48 -2.85 -13.60
N TRP A 62 -4.49 -2.51 -12.80
CA TRP A 62 -4.26 -1.17 -12.31
C TRP A 62 -3.38 -0.37 -13.28
N ALA A 63 -3.68 0.91 -13.45
CA ALA A 63 -2.83 1.79 -14.24
C ALA A 63 -1.43 1.86 -13.66
N LYS A 64 -0.42 1.95 -14.53
CA LYS A 64 0.98 2.10 -14.12
C LYS A 64 1.13 3.30 -13.17
N ARG A 65 1.94 3.15 -12.13
CA ARG A 65 2.24 4.16 -11.10
C ARG A 65 1.06 4.50 -10.16
N VAL A 66 -0.03 3.71 -10.16
CA VAL A 66 -1.09 3.83 -9.13
C VAL A 66 -0.67 3.04 -7.91
N ARG A 67 -0.64 3.70 -6.76
CA ARG A 67 -0.48 3.02 -5.46
C ARG A 67 -1.87 2.69 -4.92
N VAL A 68 -2.07 1.43 -4.58
CA VAL A 68 -3.34 0.92 -4.06
C VAL A 68 -3.23 0.78 -2.55
N GLY A 69 -4.08 1.50 -1.82
CA GLY A 69 -4.25 1.31 -0.38
C GLY A 69 -5.54 0.53 -0.11
N TYR A 70 -5.50 -0.40 0.83
CA TYR A 70 -6.66 -1.15 1.28
C TYR A 70 -6.78 -1.07 2.80
N LEU A 71 -7.89 -0.48 3.27
CA LEU A 71 -8.21 -0.47 4.68
C LEU A 71 -8.99 -1.76 5.00
N ASP A 72 -8.31 -2.70 5.65
CA ASP A 72 -8.91 -3.95 6.08
C ASP A 72 -9.70 -3.76 7.39
N GLN A 73 -10.88 -4.37 7.46
CA GLN A 73 -11.71 -4.34 8.67
C GLN A 73 -11.04 -5.07 9.85
N HIS A 74 -10.15 -6.02 9.54
CA HIS A 74 -9.40 -6.84 10.49
C HIS A 74 -7.90 -6.73 10.21
N ALA A 75 -7.35 -5.52 10.26
CA ALA A 75 -5.91 -5.33 10.12
C ALA A 75 -5.17 -6.18 11.17
N VAL A 76 -4.34 -7.10 10.71
CA VAL A 76 -3.47 -7.88 11.58
C VAL A 76 -2.25 -7.01 11.90
N LEU A 77 -2.19 -6.53 13.14
CA LEU A 77 -1.04 -5.80 13.65
C LEU A 77 -0.01 -6.81 14.15
N GLU A 78 1.21 -6.67 13.69
CA GLU A 78 2.30 -7.56 14.06
C GLU A 78 2.74 -7.30 15.52
N LYS A 79 2.92 -8.38 16.28
CA LYS A 79 3.39 -8.31 17.65
C LYS A 79 4.83 -7.81 17.69
N GLY A 80 5.11 -6.87 18.59
CA GLY A 80 6.42 -6.28 18.76
C GLY A 80 6.63 -4.98 17.99
N MET A 81 5.62 -4.53 17.20
CA MET A 81 5.64 -3.22 16.56
C MET A 81 4.98 -2.17 17.45
N THR A 82 5.57 -0.99 17.50
CA THR A 82 4.96 0.19 18.13
C THR A 82 3.94 0.84 17.20
N VAL A 83 3.06 1.68 17.75
CA VAL A 83 2.12 2.50 16.97
C VAL A 83 2.88 3.33 15.93
N ARG A 84 4.02 3.91 16.30
CA ARG A 84 4.88 4.69 15.41
C ARG A 84 5.39 3.86 14.23
N GLU A 85 5.90 2.65 14.50
CA GLU A 85 6.40 1.75 13.46
C GLU A 85 5.32 1.31 12.48
N VAL A 86 4.11 1.02 12.97
CA VAL A 86 2.96 0.69 12.10
C VAL A 86 2.62 1.87 11.19
N LEU A 87 2.60 3.11 11.70
CA LEU A 87 2.37 4.28 10.88
C LEU A 87 3.50 4.53 9.87
N LYS A 88 4.75 4.31 10.26
CA LYS A 88 5.92 4.40 9.36
C LYS A 88 5.89 3.35 8.26
N ASN A 89 5.33 2.17 8.53
CA ASN A 89 5.26 1.08 7.56
C ASN A 89 4.46 1.45 6.30
N ALA A 90 3.54 2.42 6.40
CA ALA A 90 2.86 3.00 5.24
C ALA A 90 3.83 3.68 4.24
N PHE A 91 5.03 4.01 4.68
CA PHE A 91 6.09 4.66 3.91
C PHE A 91 7.25 3.70 3.59
N SER A 92 7.10 2.38 3.81
CA SER A 92 8.16 1.38 3.64
C SER A 92 8.88 1.49 2.30
N PHE A 93 8.15 1.76 1.22
CA PHE A 93 8.72 1.93 -0.11
C PHE A 93 9.74 3.09 -0.21
N LEU A 94 9.62 4.13 0.62
CA LEU A 94 10.59 5.24 0.66
C LEU A 94 11.86 4.83 1.40
N PHE A 95 11.74 4.02 2.44
CA PHE A 95 12.90 3.46 3.14
C PHE A 95 13.65 2.45 2.25
N GLU A 96 12.93 1.67 1.45
CA GLU A 96 13.54 0.79 0.44
C GLU A 96 14.30 1.60 -0.63
N LEU A 97 13.75 2.73 -1.08
CA LEU A 97 14.43 3.64 -2.01
C LEU A 97 15.68 4.26 -1.37
N GLU A 98 15.62 4.66 -0.10
CA GLU A 98 16.79 5.16 0.62
C GLU A 98 17.89 4.10 0.73
N GLU A 99 17.53 2.86 1.04
CA GLU A 99 18.47 1.75 1.10
C GLU A 99 19.13 1.49 -0.28
N GLN A 100 18.34 1.53 -1.36
CA GLN A 100 18.87 1.44 -2.72
C GLN A 100 19.84 2.59 -3.02
N MET A 101 19.48 3.82 -2.66
CA MET A 101 20.33 5.00 -2.82
C MET A 101 21.68 4.83 -2.10
N ASN A 102 21.65 4.39 -0.84
CA ASN A 102 22.85 4.14 -0.05
C ASN A 102 23.71 3.04 -0.69
N GLY A 103 23.09 1.94 -1.14
CA GLY A 103 23.78 0.87 -1.84
C GLY A 103 24.42 1.30 -3.16
N ILE A 104 23.85 2.27 -3.88
CA ILE A 104 24.47 2.87 -5.08
C ILE A 104 25.65 3.74 -4.66
N CYS A 105 25.51 4.57 -3.63
CA CYS A 105 26.58 5.42 -3.13
C CYS A 105 27.80 4.60 -2.70
N ASP A 106 27.59 3.49 -1.99
CA ASP A 106 28.66 2.61 -1.52
C ASP A 106 29.46 1.98 -2.68
N ARG A 107 28.78 1.68 -3.80
CA ARG A 107 29.41 1.07 -4.98
C ARG A 107 30.02 2.07 -5.96
N LEU A 108 29.58 3.34 -5.89
CA LEU A 108 29.98 4.37 -6.85
C LEU A 108 31.49 4.62 -6.86
N GLY A 109 32.15 4.49 -5.69
CA GLY A 109 33.59 4.69 -5.54
C GLY A 109 34.45 3.64 -6.25
N ASP A 110 33.93 2.42 -6.44
CA ASP A 110 34.63 1.29 -7.05
C ASP A 110 34.07 0.94 -8.44
N ALA A 111 33.11 1.73 -8.94
CA ALA A 111 32.43 1.45 -10.20
C ALA A 111 33.35 1.69 -11.43
N PRO A 112 33.27 0.84 -12.46
CA PRO A 112 33.92 1.11 -13.75
C PRO A 112 33.37 2.39 -14.40
N GLU A 113 34.23 3.12 -15.12
CA GLU A 113 33.88 4.41 -15.78
C GLU A 113 32.61 4.31 -16.65
N GLY A 114 32.35 3.16 -17.29
CA GLY A 114 31.15 2.94 -18.12
C GLY A 114 29.84 2.73 -17.37
N GLU A 115 29.87 2.42 -16.06
CA GLU A 115 28.70 2.20 -15.23
C GLU A 115 28.38 3.41 -14.34
N MET A 116 29.35 4.26 -14.10
CA MET A 116 29.26 5.41 -13.19
C MET A 116 28.16 6.39 -13.61
N GLU A 117 28.02 6.68 -14.91
CA GLU A 117 27.01 7.59 -15.44
C GLU A 117 25.59 7.07 -15.20
N ALA A 118 25.35 5.77 -15.46
CA ALA A 118 24.06 5.14 -15.21
C ALA A 118 23.70 5.11 -13.71
N MET A 119 24.68 4.84 -12.85
CA MET A 119 24.50 4.86 -11.39
C MET A 119 24.18 6.26 -10.88
N MET A 120 24.80 7.30 -11.43
CA MET A 120 24.50 8.70 -11.07
C MET A 120 23.11 9.12 -11.53
N GLU A 121 22.64 8.68 -12.70
CA GLU A 121 21.29 8.95 -13.18
C GLU A 121 20.23 8.26 -12.31
N GLU A 122 20.47 7.00 -11.93
CA GLU A 122 19.62 6.26 -11.02
C GLU A 122 19.55 6.93 -9.65
N LEU A 123 20.69 7.35 -9.10
CA LEU A 123 20.78 8.06 -7.83
C LEU A 123 19.99 9.37 -7.86
N GLY A 124 20.12 10.16 -8.93
CA GLY A 124 19.34 11.39 -9.13
C GLY A 124 17.82 11.11 -9.16
N THR A 125 17.41 10.06 -9.86
CA THR A 125 16.00 9.65 -9.95
C THR A 125 15.43 9.27 -8.56
N ILE A 126 16.20 8.50 -7.78
CA ILE A 126 15.79 8.12 -6.42
C ILE A 126 15.71 9.35 -5.50
N GLN A 127 16.69 10.25 -5.56
CA GLN A 127 16.67 11.49 -4.78
C GLN A 127 15.44 12.35 -5.09
N ASP A 128 15.11 12.51 -6.37
CA ASP A 128 13.92 13.26 -6.79
C ASP A 128 12.63 12.62 -6.24
N LEU A 129 12.53 11.29 -6.25
CA LEU A 129 11.40 10.57 -5.67
C LEU A 129 11.30 10.76 -4.15
N LEU A 130 12.40 10.65 -3.42
CA LEU A 130 12.44 10.86 -1.98
C LEU A 130 12.03 12.29 -1.63
N MET A 131 12.51 13.27 -2.37
CA MET A 131 12.12 14.68 -2.19
C MET A 131 10.65 14.94 -2.53
N ALA A 132 10.16 14.39 -3.64
CA ALA A 132 8.76 14.55 -4.06
C ALA A 132 7.75 13.93 -3.08
N HIS A 133 8.19 12.99 -2.25
CA HIS A 133 7.39 12.35 -1.21
C HIS A 133 7.70 12.87 0.20
N ASP A 134 8.47 13.94 0.33
CA ASP A 134 8.85 14.55 1.61
C ASP A 134 9.47 13.55 2.60
N PHE A 135 10.32 12.65 2.11
CA PHE A 135 10.92 11.56 2.89
C PHE A 135 11.54 12.04 4.20
N TYR A 136 12.29 13.14 4.15
CA TYR A 136 13.00 13.68 5.31
C TYR A 136 12.10 14.27 6.40
N THR A 137 10.79 14.36 6.15
CA THR A 137 9.80 14.86 7.13
C THR A 137 8.81 13.77 7.55
N ILE A 138 9.06 12.49 7.23
CA ILE A 138 8.16 11.37 7.55
C ILE A 138 7.86 11.30 9.05
N ASP A 139 8.84 11.49 9.93
CA ASP A 139 8.62 11.47 11.38
C ASP A 139 7.62 12.55 11.82
N ALA A 140 7.73 13.74 11.28
CA ALA A 140 6.77 14.83 11.56
C ALA A 140 5.36 14.48 11.03
N LYS A 141 5.25 13.87 9.84
CA LYS A 141 3.97 13.40 9.29
C LYS A 141 3.35 12.30 10.13
N VAL A 142 4.14 11.34 10.59
CA VAL A 142 3.70 10.26 11.48
C VAL A 142 3.16 10.83 12.79
N ASP A 143 3.85 11.81 13.39
CA ASP A 143 3.40 12.49 14.59
C ASP A 143 2.11 13.31 14.36
N GLU A 144 1.99 13.97 13.23
CA GLU A 144 0.78 14.72 12.85
C GLU A 144 -0.43 13.77 12.70
N VAL A 145 -0.28 12.67 11.95
CA VAL A 145 -1.33 11.66 11.76
C VAL A 145 -1.68 11.01 13.10
N GLY A 146 -0.67 10.65 13.91
CA GLY A 146 -0.88 10.08 15.24
C GLY A 146 -1.71 10.98 16.15
N ARG A 147 -1.44 12.30 16.13
CA ARG A 147 -2.25 13.29 16.86
C ARG A 147 -3.66 13.42 16.30
N ALA A 148 -3.82 13.49 14.98
CA ALA A 148 -5.11 13.63 14.34
C ALA A 148 -6.05 12.43 14.62
N LEU A 149 -5.49 11.23 14.73
CA LEU A 149 -6.21 10.01 15.08
C LEU A 149 -6.37 9.80 16.61
N GLY A 150 -5.81 10.67 17.44
CA GLY A 150 -5.81 10.54 18.90
C GLY A 150 -4.96 9.36 19.40
N LEU A 151 -3.96 8.95 18.62
CA LEU A 151 -3.02 7.89 18.99
C LEU A 151 -1.90 8.42 19.89
N ALA A 152 -1.59 9.70 19.80
CA ALA A 152 -0.60 10.35 20.65
C ALA A 152 -0.94 10.22 22.15
N ASP A 153 -2.23 10.32 22.50
CA ASP A 153 -2.71 10.18 23.88
C ASP A 153 -2.61 8.74 24.39
N ILE A 154 -2.60 7.76 23.47
CA ILE A 154 -2.45 6.34 23.80
C ILE A 154 -0.98 5.98 24.03
N GLY A 155 -0.08 6.68 23.33
CA GLY A 155 1.37 6.50 23.33
C GLY A 155 1.88 5.91 22.02
N MET A 156 2.66 6.71 21.30
CA MET A 156 3.21 6.33 19.99
C MET A 156 4.23 5.18 20.06
N GLU A 157 4.89 5.03 21.20
CA GLU A 157 5.91 3.98 21.45
C GLU A 157 5.31 2.72 22.08
N LYS A 158 3.99 2.66 22.21
CA LYS A 158 3.30 1.51 22.79
C LYS A 158 3.19 0.38 21.78
N ASP A 159 3.39 -0.88 22.22
CA ASP A 159 3.18 -2.06 21.37
C ASP A 159 1.70 -2.14 20.97
N VAL A 160 1.46 -2.36 19.67
CA VAL A 160 0.10 -2.39 19.10
C VAL A 160 -0.75 -3.53 19.64
N THR A 161 -0.14 -4.59 20.16
CA THR A 161 -0.87 -5.72 20.79
C THR A 161 -1.47 -5.35 22.13
N GLU A 162 -0.95 -4.32 22.79
CA GLU A 162 -1.47 -3.80 24.06
C GLU A 162 -2.65 -2.84 23.89
N LEU A 163 -3.02 -2.51 22.65
CA LEU A 163 -4.13 -1.64 22.34
C LEU A 163 -5.45 -2.37 22.55
N SER A 164 -6.45 -1.66 23.08
CA SER A 164 -7.84 -2.17 23.13
C SER A 164 -8.43 -2.32 21.72
N GLY A 165 -9.47 -3.13 21.54
CA GLY A 165 -10.13 -3.32 20.24
C GLY A 165 -10.54 -2.00 19.58
N GLY A 166 -11.11 -1.07 20.32
CA GLY A 166 -11.49 0.25 19.79
C GLY A 166 -10.30 1.18 19.49
N GLN A 167 -9.14 0.94 20.10
CA GLN A 167 -7.91 1.67 19.80
C GLN A 167 -7.23 1.14 18.52
N ARG A 168 -7.37 -0.17 18.23
CA ARG A 168 -6.83 -0.80 17.02
C ARG A 168 -7.57 -0.41 15.74
N THR A 169 -8.80 0.07 15.85
CA THR A 169 -9.62 0.48 14.70
C THR A 169 -9.45 1.95 14.31
N LYS A 170 -8.63 2.68 15.03
CA LYS A 170 -8.25 4.06 14.72
C LYS A 170 -7.09 4.11 13.75
#